data_04b6cf9cb92392c85081c50ef3269013
#
_entry.id   04b6cf9cb92392c85081c50ef3269013
#
_cell.length_a   1.000
_cell.length_b   1.000
_cell.length_c   1.000
_cell.angle_alpha   90.00
_cell.angle_beta   90.00
_cell.angle_gamma   90.00
#
_symmetry.space_group_name_H-M   'P 1'
#
loop_
_entity.id
_entity.type
_entity.pdbx_description
1 polymer ?
#
loop_
_entity_poly.entity_id
_entity_poly.type
_entity_poly.pdbx_seq_one_letter_code
_entity_poly.pdbx_strand_id
1 'polypeptide(L)'
;MQNFLSEVDTIKVFERFRKNNPKPKGELKFTSPYTLLVAVVCSAQSTDKGVNLATAKLFREANTPSKMVLLGEERIRELIRTIGLYRNKAKNIIGLSKVLLDKYESKVPKNLELLEQLPGVGRKTANVVLNIAYGFPTIAVDTHVFRVSNRTTIAPGKNVREVETILNERVPKKFLVYAHHWLILHGRYVCKARSPLCNKCLISDLCPSR
;
A
#
# COMPACT_ATOMS: atom_id res chain seq x y z
N MET A 1 9.27 -28.68 6.97
CA MET A 1 10.10 -27.54 6.50
C MET A 1 9.28 -26.70 5.54
N GLN A 2 9.26 -25.38 5.70
CA GLN A 2 8.63 -24.51 4.69
C GLN A 2 9.46 -24.58 3.40
N ASN A 3 8.82 -24.93 2.29
CA ASN A 3 9.52 -25.05 1.01
C ASN A 3 9.57 -23.65 0.36
N PHE A 4 10.73 -23.00 0.42
CA PHE A 4 10.96 -21.69 -0.17
C PHE A 4 11.37 -21.80 -1.64
N LEU A 5 10.93 -20.84 -2.47
CA LEU A 5 11.53 -20.63 -3.78
C LEU A 5 13.03 -20.38 -3.62
N SER A 6 13.88 -20.91 -4.51
CA SER A 6 15.32 -20.69 -4.42
C SER A 6 15.69 -19.20 -4.51
N GLU A 7 16.84 -18.79 -3.97
CA GLU A 7 17.30 -17.40 -4.09
C GLU A 7 17.49 -17.00 -5.56
N VAL A 8 18.04 -17.90 -6.36
CA VAL A 8 18.25 -17.68 -7.80
C VAL A 8 16.92 -17.45 -8.50
N ASP A 9 15.91 -18.24 -8.20
CA ASP A 9 14.59 -18.09 -8.84
C ASP A 9 13.82 -16.89 -8.28
N THR A 10 14.03 -16.55 -7.00
CA THR A 10 13.52 -15.29 -6.44
C THR A 10 14.08 -14.08 -7.19
N ILE A 11 15.38 -14.05 -7.48
CA ILE A 11 16.00 -13.00 -8.30
C ILE A 11 15.37 -12.97 -9.70
N LYS A 12 15.24 -14.13 -10.37
CA LYS A 12 14.61 -14.20 -11.71
C LYS A 12 13.17 -13.65 -11.71
N VAL A 13 12.37 -13.95 -10.67
CA VAL A 13 11.02 -13.41 -10.53
C VAL A 13 11.03 -11.89 -10.58
N PHE A 14 11.84 -11.25 -9.73
CA PHE A 14 11.88 -9.79 -9.67
C PHE A 14 12.55 -9.15 -10.90
N GLU A 15 13.48 -9.81 -11.55
CA GLU A 15 14.04 -9.37 -12.84
C GLU A 15 13.00 -9.36 -13.95
N ARG A 16 12.17 -10.41 -14.03
CA ARG A 16 11.06 -10.46 -14.99
C ARG A 16 10.02 -9.38 -14.71
N PHE A 17 9.66 -9.15 -13.46
CA PHE A 17 8.77 -8.04 -13.08
C PHE A 17 9.36 -6.69 -13.49
N ARG A 18 10.64 -6.45 -13.17
CA ARG A 18 11.35 -5.22 -13.54
C ARG A 18 11.42 -5.03 -15.05
N LYS A 19 11.73 -6.09 -15.81
CA LYS A 19 11.77 -6.03 -17.28
C LYS A 19 10.41 -5.68 -17.88
N ASN A 20 9.33 -6.25 -17.33
CA ASN A 20 7.97 -6.01 -17.80
C ASN A 20 7.42 -4.64 -17.40
N ASN A 21 7.74 -4.16 -16.21
CA ASN A 21 7.32 -2.86 -15.69
C ASN A 21 8.42 -2.26 -14.79
N PRO A 22 9.37 -1.49 -15.35
CA PRO A 22 10.54 -0.99 -14.61
C PRO A 22 10.21 -0.04 -13.45
N LYS A 23 9.11 0.71 -13.56
CA LYS A 23 8.69 1.71 -12.56
C LYS A 23 7.18 1.58 -12.29
N PRO A 24 6.78 0.52 -11.58
CA PRO A 24 5.37 0.30 -11.26
C PRO A 24 4.87 1.41 -10.35
N LYS A 25 3.63 1.84 -10.57
CA LYS A 25 2.96 2.88 -9.79
C LYS A 25 1.67 2.34 -9.18
N GLY A 26 1.33 2.83 -8.01
CA GLY A 26 0.00 2.64 -7.43
C GLY A 26 -1.08 3.43 -8.20
N GLU A 27 -2.33 3.07 -7.99
CA GLU A 27 -3.47 3.66 -8.70
C GLU A 27 -4.07 4.87 -7.96
N LEU A 28 -3.69 5.12 -6.70
CA LEU A 28 -4.14 6.28 -5.93
C LEU A 28 -3.53 7.58 -6.47
N LYS A 29 -4.36 8.62 -6.56
CA LYS A 29 -3.96 9.97 -6.99
C LYS A 29 -3.67 10.85 -5.79
N PHE A 30 -2.52 11.50 -5.79
CA PHE A 30 -2.06 12.39 -4.73
C PHE A 30 -1.08 13.43 -5.28
N THR A 31 -0.83 14.51 -4.54
CA THR A 31 0.09 15.59 -4.93
C THR A 31 1.17 15.87 -3.87
N SER A 32 1.04 15.29 -2.68
CA SER A 32 1.97 15.47 -1.57
C SER A 32 1.99 14.24 -0.66
N PRO A 33 2.99 14.07 0.23
CA PRO A 33 2.97 13.02 1.25
C PRO A 33 1.71 13.05 2.13
N TYR A 34 1.18 14.23 2.43
CA TYR A 34 -0.06 14.37 3.21
C TYR A 34 -1.28 13.87 2.44
N THR A 35 -1.46 14.29 1.19
CA THR A 35 -2.57 13.82 0.36
C THR A 35 -2.48 12.33 0.06
N LEU A 36 -1.27 11.77 -0.06
CA LEU A 36 -1.06 10.32 -0.13
C LEU A 36 -1.54 9.64 1.16
N LEU A 37 -1.10 10.12 2.34
CA LEU A 37 -1.52 9.57 3.63
C LEU A 37 -3.05 9.52 3.75
N VAL A 38 -3.73 10.64 3.44
CA VAL A 38 -5.19 10.72 3.45
C VAL A 38 -5.82 9.75 2.44
N ALA A 39 -5.29 9.67 1.21
CA ALA A 39 -5.79 8.74 0.20
C ALA A 39 -5.64 7.27 0.63
N VAL A 40 -4.51 6.91 1.26
CA VAL A 40 -4.29 5.54 1.78
C VAL A 40 -5.22 5.23 2.95
N VAL A 41 -5.47 6.17 3.87
CA VAL A 41 -6.49 6.02 4.93
C VAL A 41 -7.88 5.80 4.31
N CYS A 42 -8.21 6.55 3.25
CA CYS A 42 -9.47 6.37 2.53
C CYS A 42 -9.57 5.02 1.79
N SER A 43 -8.46 4.38 1.43
CA SER A 43 -8.46 3.14 0.63
C SER A 43 -8.87 1.89 1.40
N ALA A 44 -8.84 1.90 2.74
CA ALA A 44 -9.29 0.78 3.54
C ALA A 44 -10.73 0.37 3.18
N GLN A 45 -10.92 -0.90 2.76
CA GLN A 45 -12.22 -1.44 2.32
C GLN A 45 -12.93 -0.59 1.23
N SER A 46 -12.17 0.00 0.33
CA SER A 46 -12.69 0.78 -0.81
C SER A 46 -11.85 0.54 -2.06
N THR A 47 -12.44 0.71 -3.23
CA THR A 47 -11.71 0.62 -4.50
C THR A 47 -10.89 1.90 -4.75
N ASP A 48 -9.71 1.78 -5.36
CA ASP A 48 -8.87 2.94 -5.70
C ASP A 48 -9.62 3.96 -6.59
N LYS A 49 -10.46 3.48 -7.52
CA LYS A 49 -11.33 4.33 -8.35
C LYS A 49 -12.29 5.16 -7.50
N GLY A 50 -12.99 4.54 -6.54
CA GLY A 50 -13.91 5.22 -5.64
C GLY A 50 -13.20 6.22 -4.74
N VAL A 51 -12.03 5.84 -4.20
CA VAL A 51 -11.18 6.73 -3.39
C VAL A 51 -10.74 7.95 -4.22
N ASN A 52 -10.24 7.76 -5.43
CA ASN A 52 -9.81 8.86 -6.29
C ASN A 52 -10.93 9.86 -6.60
N LEU A 53 -12.17 9.38 -6.81
CA LEU A 53 -13.32 10.25 -7.01
C LEU A 53 -13.67 11.07 -5.77
N ALA A 54 -13.64 10.44 -4.59
CA ALA A 54 -13.94 11.09 -3.33
C ALA A 54 -12.83 12.10 -2.94
N THR A 55 -11.57 11.66 -2.98
CA THR A 55 -10.42 12.49 -2.60
C THR A 55 -10.16 13.64 -3.58
N ALA A 56 -10.52 13.50 -4.86
CA ALA A 56 -10.43 14.61 -5.81
C ALA A 56 -11.31 15.81 -5.39
N LYS A 57 -12.49 15.55 -4.82
CA LYS A 57 -13.36 16.61 -4.26
C LYS A 57 -12.75 17.18 -2.98
N LEU A 58 -12.33 16.32 -2.07
CA LEU A 58 -11.73 16.68 -0.79
C LEU A 58 -10.47 17.55 -0.98
N PHE A 59 -9.56 17.15 -1.86
CA PHE A 59 -8.28 17.84 -2.06
C PHE A 59 -8.39 19.19 -2.80
N ARG A 60 -9.50 19.44 -3.48
CA ARG A 60 -9.79 20.79 -3.99
C ARG A 60 -10.10 21.78 -2.86
N GLU A 61 -10.79 21.33 -1.81
CA GLU A 61 -11.14 22.17 -0.67
C GLU A 61 -10.01 22.19 0.37
N ALA A 62 -9.39 21.04 0.67
CA ALA A 62 -8.37 20.91 1.70
C ALA A 62 -7.31 19.86 1.35
N ASN A 63 -6.09 20.32 1.04
CA ASN A 63 -4.95 19.47 0.66
C ASN A 63 -3.75 19.60 1.60
N THR A 64 -3.92 20.29 2.74
CA THR A 64 -2.92 20.43 3.81
C THR A 64 -3.56 20.12 5.17
N PRO A 65 -2.77 19.76 6.21
CA PRO A 65 -3.30 19.53 7.55
C PRO A 65 -4.12 20.71 8.09
N SER A 66 -3.64 21.95 7.94
CA SER A 66 -4.33 23.16 8.41
C SER A 66 -5.67 23.37 7.71
N LYS A 67 -5.71 23.27 6.39
CA LYS A 67 -6.96 23.38 5.63
C LYS A 67 -7.94 22.27 5.99
N MET A 68 -7.44 21.05 6.24
CA MET A 68 -8.29 19.92 6.63
C MET A 68 -8.93 20.12 7.99
N VAL A 69 -8.18 20.68 8.97
CA VAL A 69 -8.73 21.01 10.30
C VAL A 69 -9.77 22.14 10.20
N LEU A 70 -9.50 23.17 9.40
CA LEU A 70 -10.44 24.27 9.12
C LEU A 70 -11.73 23.78 8.45
N LEU A 71 -11.62 22.84 7.52
CA LEU A 71 -12.78 22.27 6.80
C LEU A 71 -13.75 21.56 7.75
N GLY A 72 -13.24 20.94 8.81
CA GLY A 72 -14.00 20.25 9.83
C GLY A 72 -14.47 18.85 9.43
N GLU A 73 -14.77 18.03 10.44
CA GLU A 73 -15.13 16.62 10.26
C GLU A 73 -16.37 16.43 9.41
N GLU A 74 -17.40 17.25 9.62
CA GLU A 74 -18.69 17.10 8.95
C GLU A 74 -18.54 17.27 7.43
N ARG A 75 -17.82 18.33 7.00
CA ARG A 75 -17.58 18.56 5.58
C ARG A 75 -16.71 17.47 4.94
N ILE A 76 -15.70 16.97 5.66
CA ILE A 76 -14.92 15.80 5.20
C ILE A 76 -15.85 14.62 4.99
N ARG A 77 -16.74 14.32 5.96
CA ARG A 77 -17.72 13.22 5.91
C ARG A 77 -18.62 13.30 4.68
N GLU A 78 -19.12 14.48 4.36
CA GLU A 78 -19.93 14.71 3.15
C GLU A 78 -19.16 14.40 1.87
N LEU A 79 -17.92 14.91 1.76
CA LEU A 79 -17.11 14.79 0.55
C LEU A 79 -16.68 13.34 0.26
N ILE A 80 -16.49 12.53 1.31
CA ILE A 80 -16.07 11.13 1.17
C ILE A 80 -17.20 10.12 1.39
N ARG A 81 -18.47 10.53 1.47
CA ARG A 81 -19.61 9.66 1.79
C ARG A 81 -19.79 8.46 0.85
N THR A 82 -19.19 8.51 -0.34
CA THR A 82 -19.31 7.46 -1.36
C THR A 82 -18.38 6.27 -1.12
N ILE A 83 -17.45 6.36 -0.16
CA ILE A 83 -16.55 5.26 0.18
C ILE A 83 -16.96 4.59 1.49
N GLY A 84 -16.64 3.29 1.60
CA GLY A 84 -16.96 2.52 2.81
C GLY A 84 -16.32 3.10 4.08
N LEU A 85 -16.98 2.95 5.23
CA LEU A 85 -16.51 3.43 6.54
C LEU A 85 -16.23 4.94 6.60
N TYR A 86 -16.88 5.74 5.77
CA TYR A 86 -16.59 7.17 5.60
C TYR A 86 -16.66 7.99 6.90
N ARG A 87 -17.53 7.64 7.86
CA ARG A 87 -17.62 8.32 9.16
C ARG A 87 -16.34 8.15 9.97
N ASN A 88 -15.86 6.90 10.13
CA ASN A 88 -14.61 6.62 10.83
C ASN A 88 -13.40 7.20 10.10
N LYS A 89 -13.42 7.17 8.76
CA LYS A 89 -12.36 7.78 7.95
C LYS A 89 -12.30 9.29 8.13
N ALA A 90 -13.44 9.99 8.13
CA ALA A 90 -13.48 11.42 8.38
C ALA A 90 -12.93 11.78 9.78
N LYS A 91 -13.35 11.05 10.83
CA LYS A 91 -12.82 11.19 12.18
C LYS A 91 -11.29 10.97 12.22
N ASN A 92 -10.81 9.96 11.55
CA ASN A 92 -9.37 9.66 11.49
C ASN A 92 -8.60 10.74 10.72
N ILE A 93 -9.12 11.22 9.59
CA ILE A 93 -8.50 12.29 8.79
C ILE A 93 -8.38 13.58 9.59
N ILE A 94 -9.41 13.99 10.29
CA ILE A 94 -9.35 15.19 11.14
C ILE A 94 -8.39 15.00 12.30
N GLY A 95 -8.41 13.81 12.94
CA GLY A 95 -7.52 13.48 14.05
C GLY A 95 -6.04 13.48 13.64
N LEU A 96 -5.69 12.77 12.55
CA LEU A 96 -4.31 12.75 12.07
C LEU A 96 -3.82 14.15 11.62
N SER A 97 -4.73 14.97 11.06
CA SER A 97 -4.38 16.33 10.64
C SER A 97 -4.07 17.24 11.83
N LYS A 98 -4.83 17.12 12.93
CA LYS A 98 -4.53 17.83 14.19
C LYS A 98 -3.19 17.40 14.75
N VAL A 99 -2.91 16.09 14.84
CA VAL A 99 -1.62 15.58 15.34
C VAL A 99 -0.46 16.06 14.46
N LEU A 100 -0.62 16.11 13.15
CA LEU A 100 0.42 16.62 12.24
C LEU A 100 0.68 18.11 12.46
N LEU A 101 -0.36 18.89 12.72
CA LEU A 101 -0.20 20.31 13.06
C LEU A 101 0.54 20.50 14.38
N ASP A 102 0.08 19.82 15.42
CA ASP A 102 0.53 20.04 16.78
C ASP A 102 1.93 19.50 17.06
N LYS A 103 2.30 18.36 16.46
CA LYS A 103 3.54 17.64 16.78
C LYS A 103 4.57 17.59 15.65
N TYR A 104 4.18 17.83 14.41
CA TYR A 104 5.04 17.57 13.26
C TYR A 104 5.13 18.74 12.25
N GLU A 105 4.80 19.96 12.65
CA GLU A 105 4.86 21.14 11.78
C GLU A 105 4.17 20.93 10.42
N SER A 106 3.02 20.27 10.43
CA SER A 106 2.26 19.88 9.22
C SER A 106 2.99 18.91 8.28
N LYS A 107 4.11 18.31 8.70
CA LYS A 107 4.89 17.34 7.90
C LYS A 107 4.48 15.92 8.25
N VAL A 108 4.46 15.04 7.25
CA VAL A 108 4.24 13.60 7.48
C VAL A 108 5.55 12.97 7.96
N PRO A 109 5.56 12.27 9.11
CA PRO A 109 6.78 11.64 9.64
C PRO A 109 7.38 10.61 8.68
N LYS A 110 8.72 10.53 8.63
CA LYS A 110 9.47 9.52 7.85
C LYS A 110 9.90 8.34 8.71
N ASN A 111 9.07 7.96 9.66
CA ASN A 111 9.35 6.88 10.61
C ASN A 111 8.10 6.02 10.79
N LEU A 112 8.27 4.70 10.82
CA LEU A 112 7.17 3.73 10.87
C LEU A 112 6.37 3.87 12.16
N GLU A 113 7.05 3.92 13.29
CA GLU A 113 6.44 3.96 14.64
C GLU A 113 5.65 5.26 14.82
N LEU A 114 6.19 6.39 14.36
CA LEU A 114 5.50 7.68 14.43
C LEU A 114 4.28 7.73 13.52
N LEU A 115 4.34 7.10 12.35
CA LEU A 115 3.18 6.99 11.46
C LEU A 115 2.08 6.12 12.07
N GLU A 116 2.43 5.01 12.71
CA GLU A 116 1.47 4.11 13.36
C GLU A 116 0.74 4.75 14.55
N GLN A 117 1.29 5.83 15.14
CA GLN A 117 0.63 6.62 16.19
C GLN A 117 -0.45 7.56 15.66
N LEU A 118 -0.50 7.81 14.35
CA LEU A 118 -1.51 8.69 13.76
C LEU A 118 -2.88 7.98 13.69
N PRO A 119 -3.97 8.70 13.99
CA PRO A 119 -5.33 8.15 13.89
C PRO A 119 -5.61 7.53 12.52
N GLY A 120 -6.05 6.26 12.52
CA GLY A 120 -6.39 5.52 11.30
C GLY A 120 -5.20 5.03 10.47
N VAL A 121 -3.99 5.14 10.98
CA VAL A 121 -2.77 4.68 10.33
C VAL A 121 -2.28 3.42 11.03
N GLY A 122 -2.50 2.26 10.40
CA GLY A 122 -1.87 1.01 10.82
C GLY A 122 -0.58 0.75 10.04
N ARG A 123 0.14 -0.31 10.41
CA ARG A 123 1.42 -0.72 9.81
C ARG A 123 1.40 -0.77 8.28
N LYS A 124 0.35 -1.36 7.69
CA LYS A 124 0.22 -1.40 6.23
C LYS A 124 0.19 0.00 5.62
N THR A 125 -0.61 0.90 6.18
CA THR A 125 -0.72 2.30 5.72
C THR A 125 0.62 3.01 5.85
N ALA A 126 1.29 2.87 6.99
CA ALA A 126 2.60 3.45 7.25
C ALA A 126 3.66 2.96 6.24
N ASN A 127 3.74 1.64 5.98
CA ASN A 127 4.64 1.07 4.99
C ASN A 127 4.37 1.60 3.57
N VAL A 128 3.10 1.72 3.17
CA VAL A 128 2.73 2.29 1.85
C VAL A 128 3.18 3.75 1.74
N VAL A 129 2.95 4.56 2.79
CA VAL A 129 3.34 5.97 2.79
C VAL A 129 4.86 6.12 2.75
N LEU A 130 5.60 5.36 3.55
CA LEU A 130 7.06 5.37 3.56
C LEU A 130 7.64 4.98 2.19
N ASN A 131 7.08 3.95 1.57
CA ASN A 131 7.53 3.49 0.27
C ASN A 131 7.25 4.53 -0.82
N ILE A 132 5.99 4.96 -0.96
CA ILE A 132 5.57 5.79 -2.09
C ILE A 132 6.03 7.23 -1.96
N ALA A 133 5.89 7.85 -0.76
CA ALA A 133 6.22 9.25 -0.56
C ALA A 133 7.72 9.50 -0.42
N TYR A 134 8.46 8.52 0.13
CA TYR A 134 9.85 8.73 0.53
C TYR A 134 10.85 7.74 -0.07
N GLY A 135 10.37 6.74 -0.83
CA GLY A 135 11.24 5.74 -1.47
C GLY A 135 11.88 4.75 -0.49
N PHE A 136 11.35 4.62 0.73
CA PHE A 136 11.87 3.63 1.67
C PHE A 136 11.59 2.21 1.15
N PRO A 137 12.51 1.27 1.36
CA PRO A 137 12.39 -0.11 0.89
C PRO A 137 11.45 -0.93 1.79
N THR A 138 10.22 -0.45 1.98
CA THR A 138 9.19 -1.12 2.79
C THR A 138 8.23 -1.89 1.90
N ILE A 139 7.74 -3.04 2.40
CA ILE A 139 6.76 -3.87 1.70
C ILE A 139 5.49 -3.95 2.56
N ALA A 140 4.41 -3.35 2.08
CA ALA A 140 3.12 -3.43 2.74
C ALA A 140 2.39 -4.72 2.29
N VAL A 141 2.18 -5.67 3.20
CA VAL A 141 1.51 -6.92 2.87
C VAL A 141 0.00 -6.75 2.97
N ASP A 142 -0.67 -6.80 1.82
CA ASP A 142 -2.12 -6.90 1.72
C ASP A 142 -2.55 -8.31 1.30
N THR A 143 -3.84 -8.53 1.06
CA THR A 143 -4.37 -9.83 0.64
C THR A 143 -3.81 -10.30 -0.71
N HIS A 144 -3.43 -9.39 -1.60
CA HIS A 144 -2.82 -9.73 -2.89
C HIS A 144 -1.36 -10.16 -2.71
N VAL A 145 -0.57 -9.35 -2.01
CA VAL A 145 0.83 -9.66 -1.69
C VAL A 145 0.91 -10.95 -0.87
N PHE A 146 0.08 -11.10 0.17
CA PHE A 146 0.01 -12.32 0.98
C PHE A 146 -0.23 -13.56 0.14
N ARG A 147 -1.23 -13.52 -0.75
CA ARG A 147 -1.57 -14.64 -1.62
C ARG A 147 -0.45 -14.97 -2.61
N VAL A 148 0.10 -13.97 -3.27
CA VAL A 148 1.19 -14.16 -4.25
C VAL A 148 2.39 -14.77 -3.56
N SER A 149 2.82 -14.22 -2.42
CA SER A 149 3.99 -14.67 -1.67
C SER A 149 3.87 -16.13 -1.21
N ASN A 150 2.67 -16.53 -0.76
CA ASN A 150 2.41 -17.92 -0.36
C ASN A 150 2.33 -18.87 -1.56
N ARG A 151 1.65 -18.51 -2.66
CA ARG A 151 1.54 -19.35 -3.85
C ARG A 151 2.86 -19.55 -4.57
N THR A 152 3.66 -18.51 -4.66
CA THR A 152 4.99 -18.58 -5.31
C THR A 152 6.07 -19.12 -4.39
N THR A 153 5.77 -19.30 -3.12
CA THR A 153 6.72 -19.67 -2.06
C THR A 153 7.94 -18.72 -1.94
N ILE A 154 7.85 -17.51 -2.49
CA ILE A 154 8.88 -16.47 -2.28
C ILE A 154 8.98 -16.13 -0.80
N ALA A 155 7.83 -15.97 -0.13
CA ALA A 155 7.74 -15.70 1.28
C ALA A 155 6.47 -16.37 1.85
N PRO A 156 6.47 -17.69 2.03
CA PRO A 156 5.35 -18.38 2.66
C PRO A 156 5.25 -18.01 4.13
N GLY A 157 4.05 -17.73 4.61
CA GLY A 157 3.81 -17.38 6.00
C GLY A 157 2.35 -17.51 6.40
N LYS A 158 2.09 -17.70 7.70
CA LYS A 158 0.75 -17.94 8.27
C LYS A 158 -0.05 -16.64 8.41
N ASN A 159 0.63 -15.51 8.52
CA ASN A 159 0.02 -14.19 8.69
C ASN A 159 0.80 -13.11 7.95
N VAL A 160 0.21 -11.92 7.83
CA VAL A 160 0.80 -10.80 7.07
C VAL A 160 2.14 -10.32 7.64
N ARG A 161 2.32 -10.42 8.96
CA ARG A 161 3.55 -9.99 9.63
C ARG A 161 4.74 -10.90 9.28
N GLU A 162 4.50 -12.21 9.34
CA GLU A 162 5.49 -13.22 8.96
C GLU A 162 5.90 -13.07 7.49
N VAL A 163 4.92 -12.91 6.58
CA VAL A 163 5.20 -12.66 5.15
C VAL A 163 5.98 -11.37 4.94
N GLU A 164 5.66 -10.28 5.66
CA GLU A 164 6.39 -9.02 5.59
C GLU A 164 7.87 -9.20 5.99
N THR A 165 8.12 -9.87 7.12
CA THR A 165 9.49 -10.15 7.60
C THR A 165 10.27 -10.95 6.57
N ILE A 166 9.71 -12.06 6.09
CA ILE A 166 10.37 -12.93 5.12
C ILE A 166 10.63 -12.19 3.79
N LEU A 167 9.67 -11.39 3.31
CA LEU A 167 9.88 -10.59 2.09
C LEU A 167 11.04 -9.60 2.24
N ASN A 168 11.14 -8.91 3.39
CA ASN A 168 12.23 -7.97 3.63
C ASN A 168 13.61 -8.65 3.70
N GLU A 169 13.67 -9.89 4.17
CA GLU A 169 14.90 -10.67 4.22
C GLU A 169 15.31 -11.27 2.86
N ARG A 170 14.33 -11.80 2.12
CA ARG A 170 14.58 -12.58 0.91
C ARG A 170 14.57 -11.80 -0.38
N VAL A 171 13.86 -10.67 -0.46
CA VAL A 171 13.86 -9.85 -1.66
C VAL A 171 15.18 -9.08 -1.75
N PRO A 172 15.96 -9.23 -2.84
CA PRO A 172 17.20 -8.49 -2.98
C PRO A 172 17.01 -6.97 -2.86
N LYS A 173 17.90 -6.29 -2.14
CA LYS A 173 17.80 -4.84 -1.84
C LYS A 173 17.49 -3.98 -3.07
N LYS A 174 18.08 -4.31 -4.23
CA LYS A 174 17.85 -3.60 -5.52
C LYS A 174 16.42 -3.64 -6.03
N PHE A 175 15.55 -4.48 -5.47
CA PHE A 175 14.14 -4.62 -5.87
C PHE A 175 13.15 -4.13 -4.80
N LEU A 176 13.57 -3.99 -3.53
CA LEU A 176 12.68 -3.73 -2.41
C LEU A 176 11.76 -2.53 -2.62
N VAL A 177 12.28 -1.43 -3.17
CA VAL A 177 11.48 -0.20 -3.40
C VAL A 177 10.25 -0.45 -4.27
N TYR A 178 10.36 -1.36 -5.25
CA TYR A 178 9.27 -1.67 -6.18
C TYR A 178 8.58 -3.00 -5.92
N ALA A 179 9.13 -3.85 -5.03
CA ALA A 179 8.62 -5.19 -4.77
C ALA A 179 7.15 -5.20 -4.37
N HIS A 180 6.74 -4.27 -3.48
CA HIS A 180 5.36 -4.10 -3.10
C HIS A 180 4.42 -3.90 -4.31
N HIS A 181 4.80 -2.99 -5.21
CA HIS A 181 3.98 -2.66 -6.37
C HIS A 181 3.89 -3.81 -7.37
N TRP A 182 4.99 -4.49 -7.67
CA TRP A 182 4.97 -5.66 -8.55
C TRP A 182 4.09 -6.78 -7.99
N LEU A 183 4.24 -7.10 -6.71
CA LEU A 183 3.48 -8.17 -6.08
C LEU A 183 1.97 -7.85 -6.02
N ILE A 184 1.60 -6.60 -5.69
CA ILE A 184 0.19 -6.20 -5.64
C ILE A 184 -0.44 -6.19 -7.03
N LEU A 185 0.24 -5.64 -8.05
CA LEU A 185 -0.26 -5.62 -9.43
C LEU A 185 -0.38 -7.04 -9.99
N HIS A 186 0.63 -7.88 -9.76
CA HIS A 186 0.58 -9.29 -10.16
C HIS A 186 -0.59 -10.02 -9.49
N GLY A 187 -0.82 -9.79 -8.19
CA GLY A 187 -1.95 -10.36 -7.46
C GLY A 187 -3.32 -9.85 -7.92
N ARG A 188 -3.43 -8.59 -8.34
CA ARG A 188 -4.69 -8.01 -8.86
C ARG A 188 -5.05 -8.54 -10.23
N TYR A 189 -4.09 -8.59 -11.13
CA TYR A 189 -4.39 -8.77 -12.56
C TYR A 189 -4.05 -10.15 -13.11
N VAL A 190 -3.10 -10.87 -12.52
CA VAL A 190 -2.64 -12.18 -13.00
C VAL A 190 -2.93 -13.28 -11.98
N CYS A 191 -2.29 -13.27 -10.83
CA CYS A 191 -2.45 -14.27 -9.78
C CYS A 191 -3.71 -14.02 -8.92
N LYS A 192 -4.88 -14.02 -9.55
CA LYS A 192 -6.17 -13.74 -8.91
C LYS A 192 -6.51 -14.80 -7.85
N ALA A 193 -7.37 -14.45 -6.88
CA ALA A 193 -7.80 -15.37 -5.84
C ALA A 193 -8.56 -16.56 -6.43
N ARG A 194 -9.53 -16.27 -7.30
CA ARG A 194 -10.27 -17.26 -8.10
C ARG A 194 -9.76 -17.18 -9.54
N SER A 195 -9.59 -18.33 -10.19
CA SER A 195 -9.16 -18.43 -11.60
C SER A 195 -7.91 -17.61 -11.94
N PRO A 196 -6.75 -17.94 -11.36
CA PRO A 196 -5.49 -17.27 -11.70
C PRO A 196 -5.14 -17.51 -13.18
N LEU A 197 -4.58 -16.49 -13.83
CA LEU A 197 -4.23 -16.52 -15.25
C LEU A 197 -2.82 -17.10 -15.45
N CYS A 198 -2.60 -18.37 -15.06
CA CYS A 198 -1.28 -18.99 -15.07
C CYS A 198 -0.67 -19.08 -16.48
N ASN A 199 -1.48 -19.22 -17.51
CA ASN A 199 -1.05 -19.23 -18.93
C ASN A 199 -0.50 -17.88 -19.42
N LYS A 200 -0.82 -16.78 -18.72
CA LYS A 200 -0.31 -15.40 -18.99
C LYS A 200 0.69 -14.93 -17.94
N CYS A 201 1.08 -15.81 -17.01
CA CYS A 201 1.91 -15.44 -15.88
C CYS A 201 3.38 -15.45 -16.27
N LEU A 202 4.06 -14.32 -16.05
CA LEU A 202 5.50 -14.14 -16.35
C LEU A 202 6.44 -15.09 -15.57
N ILE A 203 5.93 -15.67 -14.49
CA ILE A 203 6.69 -16.50 -13.55
C ILE A 203 6.07 -17.88 -13.38
N SER A 204 5.25 -18.32 -14.34
CA SER A 204 4.52 -19.60 -14.23
C SER A 204 5.47 -20.80 -14.17
N ASP A 205 6.59 -20.76 -14.87
CA ASP A 205 7.62 -21.80 -14.88
C ASP A 205 8.41 -21.92 -13.56
N LEU A 206 8.37 -20.87 -12.73
CA LEU A 206 9.04 -20.84 -11.43
C LEU A 206 8.06 -21.06 -10.26
N CYS A 207 6.75 -21.09 -10.53
CA CYS A 207 5.72 -21.14 -9.50
C CYS A 207 5.32 -22.59 -9.15
N PRO A 208 5.47 -23.03 -7.88
CA PRO A 208 5.10 -24.39 -7.47
C PRO A 208 3.58 -24.61 -7.39
N SER A 209 2.77 -23.55 -7.36
CA SER A 209 1.30 -23.62 -7.31
C SER A 209 0.62 -23.62 -8.70
N ARG A 210 1.37 -23.92 -9.73
CA ARG A 210 0.87 -23.99 -11.10
C ARG A 210 0.00 -25.22 -11.31
#